data_ff70c5121ab67689d893c60d461f762e
#
_entry.id   ff70c5121ab67689d893c60d461f762e
#
_cell.length_a   1.000
_cell.length_b   1.000
_cell.length_c   1.000
_cell.angle_alpha   90.00
_cell.angle_beta   90.00
_cell.angle_gamma   90.00
#
_symmetry.space_group_name_H-M   'P 1'
#
loop_
_entity.id
_entity.type
_entity.pdbx_description
1 polymer ?
#
loop_
_entity_poly.entity_id
_entity_poly.type
_entity_poly.pdbx_seq_one_letter_code
_entity_poly.pdbx_strand_id
1 'polypeptide(L)'
;PHSERLYCIPATIDLAGAEIELVSMVAREGRLRTALAELKHHDFDYVFIDCPPSLGLLTINALVAAPEVLIPIQCEYYALEGVGQLLRNIEMVKAHLNPQLEVTTVVLTMYDGRTRLADQVASDVRAHFGDKVLRTVIPRSVKVSEAPGYGMTIIEYDPGSRGAMSYLDASRELAHRGVEGQSR
;
A
#
# COMPACT_ATOMS: atom_id res chain seq x y z
N PRO A 1 5.62 11.57 -17.91
CA PRO A 1 5.99 10.27 -17.34
C PRO A 1 7.50 10.22 -17.22
N HIS A 2 7.99 10.02 -16.00
CA HIS A 2 9.43 9.92 -15.71
C HIS A 2 9.99 8.53 -16.03
N SER A 3 9.16 7.61 -16.55
CA SER A 3 9.52 6.26 -16.94
C SER A 3 8.60 5.80 -18.08
N GLU A 4 9.16 5.12 -19.07
CA GLU A 4 8.41 4.60 -20.22
C GLU A 4 7.39 3.52 -19.84
N ARG A 5 7.49 2.95 -18.63
CA ARG A 5 6.63 1.85 -18.13
C ARG A 5 5.84 2.18 -16.86
N LEU A 6 5.78 3.45 -16.47
CA LEU A 6 4.98 3.90 -15.34
C LEU A 6 3.77 4.70 -15.83
N TYR A 7 2.59 4.21 -15.48
CA TYR A 7 1.31 4.85 -15.78
C TYR A 7 0.65 5.27 -14.48
N CYS A 8 -0.13 6.35 -14.51
CA CYS A 8 -0.87 6.84 -13.36
C CYS A 8 -2.27 7.27 -13.79
N ILE A 9 -3.26 6.84 -13.03
CA ILE A 9 -4.63 7.37 -13.09
C ILE A 9 -4.77 8.28 -11.88
N PRO A 10 -4.66 9.61 -12.04
CA PRO A 10 -4.71 10.54 -10.93
C PRO A 10 -6.13 10.67 -10.40
N ALA A 11 -6.27 10.77 -9.06
CA ALA A 11 -7.51 11.18 -8.43
C ALA A 11 -7.70 12.71 -8.60
N THR A 12 -8.96 13.12 -8.80
CA THR A 12 -9.37 14.54 -8.75
C THR A 12 -10.22 14.80 -7.52
N ILE A 13 -10.50 16.05 -7.23
CA ILE A 13 -11.41 16.45 -6.13
C ILE A 13 -12.80 15.83 -6.29
N ASP A 14 -13.20 15.53 -7.52
CA ASP A 14 -14.51 14.94 -7.83
C ASP A 14 -14.63 13.52 -7.25
N LEU A 15 -13.51 12.81 -7.07
CA LEU A 15 -13.51 11.48 -6.45
C LEU A 15 -14.05 11.52 -5.00
N ALA A 16 -13.88 12.63 -4.29
CA ALA A 16 -14.49 12.81 -2.97
C ALA A 16 -16.02 12.83 -3.05
N GLY A 17 -16.59 13.37 -4.12
CA GLY A 17 -18.02 13.33 -4.40
C GLY A 17 -18.52 11.92 -4.75
N ALA A 18 -17.70 11.11 -5.39
CA ALA A 18 -18.06 9.74 -5.76
C ALA A 18 -18.40 8.86 -4.54
N GLU A 19 -17.84 9.13 -3.37
CA GLU A 19 -18.20 8.40 -2.15
C GLU A 19 -19.67 8.59 -1.76
N ILE A 20 -20.20 9.80 -1.97
CA ILE A 20 -21.61 10.13 -1.71
C ILE A 20 -22.51 9.47 -2.80
N GLU A 21 -22.11 9.57 -4.05
CA GLU A 21 -22.86 8.98 -5.18
C GLU A 21 -22.96 7.47 -5.07
N LEU A 22 -21.88 6.80 -4.68
CA LEU A 22 -21.82 5.36 -4.49
C LEU A 22 -22.86 4.85 -3.48
N VAL A 23 -23.24 5.65 -2.48
CA VAL A 23 -24.21 5.23 -1.44
C VAL A 23 -25.52 4.72 -2.04
N SER A 24 -26.02 5.37 -3.09
CA SER A 24 -27.29 5.02 -3.74
C SER A 24 -27.16 4.00 -4.88
N MET A 25 -25.94 3.61 -5.25
CA MET A 25 -25.71 2.75 -6.41
C MET A 25 -25.84 1.25 -6.07
N VAL A 26 -26.38 0.49 -7.01
CA VAL A 26 -26.40 -0.98 -6.95
C VAL A 26 -25.00 -1.52 -7.22
N ALA A 27 -24.62 -2.58 -6.48
CA ALA A 27 -23.28 -3.21 -6.54
C ALA A 27 -22.14 -2.21 -6.36
N ARG A 28 -22.35 -1.22 -5.50
CA ARG A 28 -21.45 -0.07 -5.26
C ARG A 28 -20.05 -0.47 -4.80
N GLU A 29 -19.93 -1.59 -4.12
CA GLU A 29 -18.65 -2.10 -3.60
C GLU A 29 -17.74 -2.70 -4.70
N GLY A 30 -18.29 -3.09 -5.83
CA GLY A 30 -17.57 -3.75 -6.95
C GLY A 30 -17.28 -2.85 -8.15
N ARG A 31 -17.59 -1.56 -8.08
CA ARG A 31 -17.46 -0.63 -9.22
C ARG A 31 -16.03 -0.52 -9.73
N LEU A 32 -15.06 -0.37 -8.83
CA LEU A 32 -13.66 -0.28 -9.21
C LEU A 32 -13.17 -1.60 -9.86
N ARG A 33 -13.55 -2.75 -9.30
CA ARG A 33 -13.21 -4.05 -9.89
C ARG A 33 -13.73 -4.17 -11.33
N THR A 34 -14.94 -3.70 -11.58
CA THR A 34 -15.53 -3.70 -12.93
C THR A 34 -14.77 -2.78 -13.87
N ALA A 35 -14.42 -1.58 -13.43
CA ALA A 35 -13.65 -0.63 -14.23
C ALA A 35 -12.24 -1.13 -14.54
N LEU A 36 -11.55 -1.73 -13.55
CA LEU A 36 -10.20 -2.29 -13.73
C LEU A 36 -10.17 -3.56 -14.59
N ALA A 37 -11.32 -4.21 -14.83
CA ALA A 37 -11.36 -5.38 -15.71
C ALA A 37 -10.90 -5.07 -17.14
N GLU A 38 -11.02 -3.82 -17.60
CA GLU A 38 -10.52 -3.37 -18.89
C GLU A 38 -8.98 -3.36 -18.96
N LEU A 39 -8.29 -3.21 -17.82
CA LEU A 39 -6.84 -3.23 -17.76
C LEU A 39 -6.22 -4.62 -18.00
N LYS A 40 -7.01 -5.70 -17.95
CA LYS A 40 -6.54 -7.08 -18.21
C LYS A 40 -5.94 -7.28 -19.60
N HIS A 41 -6.21 -6.37 -20.51
CA HIS A 41 -5.65 -6.40 -21.88
C HIS A 41 -4.29 -5.70 -21.97
N HIS A 42 -3.83 -5.07 -20.88
CA HIS A 42 -2.53 -4.44 -20.80
C HIS A 42 -1.56 -5.33 -20.00
N ASP A 43 -0.33 -5.39 -20.45
CA ASP A 43 0.74 -6.18 -19.84
C ASP A 43 1.41 -5.39 -18.69
N PHE A 44 0.69 -5.27 -17.56
CA PHE A 44 1.22 -4.65 -16.35
C PHE A 44 1.75 -5.71 -15.40
N ASP A 45 2.99 -5.56 -14.95
CA ASP A 45 3.57 -6.40 -13.90
C ASP A 45 2.88 -6.15 -12.54
N TYR A 46 2.55 -4.89 -12.22
CA TYR A 46 1.91 -4.47 -10.97
C TYR A 46 0.87 -3.39 -11.21
N VAL A 47 -0.21 -3.46 -10.45
CA VAL A 47 -1.22 -2.39 -10.33
C VAL A 47 -1.36 -2.03 -8.85
N PHE A 48 -0.97 -0.82 -8.49
CA PHE A 48 -1.13 -0.30 -7.12
C PHE A 48 -2.35 0.61 -7.03
N ILE A 49 -3.18 0.38 -6.02
CA ILE A 49 -4.32 1.22 -5.71
C ILE A 49 -4.01 1.93 -4.39
N ASP A 50 -3.66 3.21 -4.48
CA ASP A 50 -3.46 4.05 -3.29
C ASP A 50 -4.80 4.41 -2.67
N CYS A 51 -4.94 4.17 -1.37
CA CYS A 51 -6.20 4.30 -0.65
C CYS A 51 -6.13 5.44 0.37
N PRO A 52 -7.24 6.19 0.56
CA PRO A 52 -7.32 7.15 1.65
C PRO A 52 -7.25 6.45 3.02
N PRO A 53 -6.86 7.15 4.09
CA PRO A 53 -6.82 6.57 5.44
C PRO A 53 -8.21 6.26 6.01
N SER A 54 -9.27 6.72 5.37
CA SER A 54 -10.66 6.40 5.74
C SER A 54 -11.03 4.99 5.29
N LEU A 55 -11.92 4.34 6.04
CA LEU A 55 -12.47 3.02 5.72
C LEU A 55 -13.85 3.14 5.06
N GLY A 56 -14.00 4.14 4.17
CA GLY A 56 -15.22 4.40 3.42
C GLY A 56 -15.38 3.50 2.19
N LEU A 57 -16.39 3.81 1.37
CA LEU A 57 -16.75 3.01 0.18
C LEU A 57 -15.63 2.98 -0.86
N LEU A 58 -14.80 4.01 -0.96
CA LEU A 58 -13.66 4.01 -1.88
C LEU A 58 -12.62 2.96 -1.47
N THR A 59 -12.27 2.89 -0.18
CA THR A 59 -11.36 1.86 0.34
C THR A 59 -11.94 0.45 0.20
N ILE A 60 -13.24 0.27 0.44
CA ILE A 60 -13.91 -1.02 0.21
C ILE A 60 -13.83 -1.41 -1.27
N ASN A 61 -14.05 -0.48 -2.19
CA ASN A 61 -13.90 -0.74 -3.62
C ASN A 61 -12.48 -1.20 -3.99
N ALA A 62 -11.45 -0.59 -3.41
CA ALA A 62 -10.06 -1.01 -3.62
C ALA A 62 -9.82 -2.43 -3.09
N LEU A 63 -10.28 -2.75 -1.88
CA LEU A 63 -10.14 -4.08 -1.28
C LEU A 63 -10.93 -5.16 -2.04
N VAL A 64 -12.06 -4.79 -2.65
CA VAL A 64 -12.84 -5.71 -3.51
C VAL A 64 -12.16 -5.94 -4.85
N ALA A 65 -11.42 -4.97 -5.36
CA ALA A 65 -10.77 -5.04 -6.66
C ALA A 65 -9.41 -5.76 -6.65
N ALA A 66 -8.69 -5.72 -5.53
CA ALA A 66 -7.34 -6.26 -5.40
C ALA A 66 -7.34 -7.62 -4.68
N PRO A 67 -6.48 -8.58 -5.07
CA PRO A 67 -6.29 -9.83 -4.33
C PRO A 67 -5.35 -9.66 -3.13
N GLU A 68 -4.51 -8.63 -3.12
CA GLU A 68 -3.45 -8.45 -2.14
C GLU A 68 -3.51 -7.07 -1.47
N VAL A 69 -3.16 -7.04 -0.19
CA VAL A 69 -3.02 -5.81 0.59
C VAL A 69 -1.57 -5.67 1.05
N LEU A 70 -0.96 -4.53 0.71
CA LEU A 70 0.30 -4.07 1.26
C LEU A 70 0.00 -2.98 2.29
N ILE A 71 0.47 -3.16 3.53
CA ILE A 71 0.21 -2.23 4.63
C ILE A 71 1.50 -1.50 5.02
N PRO A 72 1.63 -0.20 4.74
CA PRO A 72 2.69 0.61 5.32
C PRO A 72 2.36 0.94 6.78
N ILE A 73 3.28 0.64 7.69
CA ILE A 73 3.15 0.92 9.12
C ILE A 73 4.26 1.87 9.54
N GLN A 74 3.88 3.03 10.08
CA GLN A 74 4.85 3.96 10.65
C GLN A 74 5.35 3.41 11.99
N CYS A 75 6.67 3.49 12.24
CA CYS A 75 7.28 3.06 13.51
C CYS A 75 7.08 4.11 14.61
N GLU A 76 5.82 4.41 14.94
CA GLU A 76 5.39 5.40 15.93
C GLU A 76 4.38 4.78 16.92
N TYR A 77 4.10 5.47 18.03
CA TYR A 77 3.35 4.93 19.18
C TYR A 77 1.97 4.32 18.84
N TYR A 78 1.21 4.94 17.95
CA TYR A 78 -0.15 4.47 17.60
C TYR A 78 -0.17 3.47 16.43
N ALA A 79 0.98 2.94 16.04
CA ALA A 79 1.11 2.09 14.85
C ALA A 79 0.15 0.89 14.83
N LEU A 80 0.05 0.16 15.93
CA LEU A 80 -0.75 -1.07 16.02
C LEU A 80 -2.24 -0.82 16.28
N GLU A 81 -2.60 0.32 16.87
CA GLU A 81 -4.00 0.64 17.15
C GLU A 81 -4.82 0.83 15.88
N GLY A 82 -4.31 1.63 14.95
CA GLY A 82 -4.96 1.86 13.64
C GLY A 82 -5.04 0.60 12.78
N VAL A 83 -4.02 -0.26 12.86
CA VAL A 83 -3.96 -1.51 12.08
C VAL A 83 -5.06 -2.49 12.50
N GLY A 84 -5.41 -2.56 13.78
CA GLY A 84 -6.46 -3.46 14.26
C GLY A 84 -7.82 -3.21 13.60
N GLN A 85 -8.19 -1.94 13.38
CA GLN A 85 -9.43 -1.59 12.68
C GLN A 85 -9.36 -1.95 11.19
N LEU A 86 -8.23 -1.69 10.54
CA LEU A 86 -8.01 -2.06 9.15
C LEU A 86 -8.14 -3.57 8.95
N LEU A 87 -7.51 -4.39 9.80
CA LEU A 87 -7.58 -5.85 9.71
C LEU A 87 -9.02 -6.37 9.85
N ARG A 88 -9.81 -5.82 10.78
CA ARG A 88 -11.23 -6.20 10.89
C ARG A 88 -12.02 -5.92 9.61
N ASN A 89 -11.75 -4.81 8.95
CA ASN A 89 -12.42 -4.49 7.69
C ASN A 89 -11.95 -5.37 6.54
N ILE A 90 -10.67 -5.70 6.48
CA ILE A 90 -10.13 -6.66 5.50
C ILE A 90 -10.82 -8.02 5.68
N GLU A 91 -10.96 -8.52 6.90
CA GLU A 91 -11.65 -9.77 7.18
C GLU A 91 -13.14 -9.73 6.78
N MET A 92 -13.84 -8.61 7.01
CA MET A 92 -15.23 -8.45 6.55
C MET A 92 -15.31 -8.47 5.02
N VAL A 93 -14.44 -7.77 4.33
CA VAL A 93 -14.40 -7.76 2.85
C VAL A 93 -14.06 -9.16 2.34
N LYS A 94 -13.08 -9.84 2.93
CA LYS A 94 -12.71 -11.22 2.59
C LYS A 94 -13.87 -12.18 2.74
N ALA A 95 -14.61 -12.09 3.84
CA ALA A 95 -15.71 -13.00 4.13
C ALA A 95 -16.91 -12.83 3.18
N HIS A 96 -17.19 -11.61 2.71
CA HIS A 96 -18.45 -11.32 2.02
C HIS A 96 -18.32 -10.86 0.57
N LEU A 97 -17.18 -10.25 0.18
CA LEU A 97 -17.05 -9.55 -1.09
C LEU A 97 -15.88 -10.03 -1.95
N ASN A 98 -14.75 -10.41 -1.32
CA ASN A 98 -13.55 -10.84 -2.03
C ASN A 98 -12.82 -11.93 -1.25
N PRO A 99 -13.19 -13.22 -1.39
CA PRO A 99 -12.57 -14.32 -0.67
C PRO A 99 -11.07 -14.51 -0.94
N GLN A 100 -10.55 -13.95 -2.04
CA GLN A 100 -9.12 -14.04 -2.40
C GLN A 100 -8.27 -12.97 -1.73
N LEU A 101 -8.90 -11.97 -1.07
CA LEU A 101 -8.19 -10.87 -0.44
C LEU A 101 -7.28 -11.38 0.68
N GLU A 102 -6.01 -11.02 0.62
CA GLU A 102 -5.03 -11.38 1.63
C GLU A 102 -4.08 -10.23 1.94
N VAL A 103 -3.72 -10.06 3.22
CA VAL A 103 -2.58 -9.22 3.61
C VAL A 103 -1.31 -10.02 3.34
N THR A 104 -0.58 -9.66 2.29
CA THR A 104 0.63 -10.36 1.85
C THR A 104 1.89 -9.65 2.31
N THR A 105 1.84 -8.33 2.47
CA THR A 105 3.03 -7.54 2.72
C THR A 105 2.78 -6.43 3.76
N VAL A 106 3.72 -6.28 4.68
CA VAL A 106 3.78 -5.15 5.62
C VAL A 106 5.13 -4.47 5.46
N VAL A 107 5.13 -3.14 5.31
CA VAL A 107 6.33 -2.31 5.17
C VAL A 107 6.45 -1.38 6.37
N LEU A 108 7.53 -1.50 7.11
CA LEU A 108 7.86 -0.57 8.20
C LEU A 108 8.40 0.73 7.61
N THR A 109 7.77 1.84 7.95
CA THR A 109 8.14 3.17 7.45
C THR A 109 8.43 4.13 8.59
N MET A 110 9.00 5.29 8.26
CA MET A 110 9.36 6.33 9.24
C MET A 110 10.24 5.82 10.38
N TYR A 111 11.03 4.76 10.12
CA TYR A 111 11.88 4.14 11.12
C TYR A 111 13.05 5.07 11.48
N ASP A 112 13.19 5.36 12.77
CA ASP A 112 14.32 6.11 13.33
C ASP A 112 15.09 5.22 14.30
N GLY A 113 16.18 4.62 13.81
CA GLY A 113 17.04 3.71 14.59
C GLY A 113 17.78 4.36 15.78
N ARG A 114 17.58 5.67 16.02
CA ARG A 114 18.10 6.35 17.23
C ARG A 114 17.11 6.25 18.40
N THR A 115 15.90 5.75 18.16
CA THR A 115 14.83 5.70 19.17
C THR A 115 14.51 4.26 19.55
N ARG A 116 14.43 3.98 20.85
CA ARG A 116 13.97 2.68 21.37
C ARG A 116 12.52 2.39 20.97
N LEU A 117 11.71 3.45 20.80
CA LEU A 117 10.32 3.32 20.39
C LEU A 117 10.22 2.67 19.00
N ALA A 118 10.99 3.13 18.02
CA ALA A 118 10.95 2.56 16.68
C ALA A 118 11.38 1.09 16.67
N ASP A 119 12.38 0.72 17.45
CA ASP A 119 12.81 -0.69 17.60
C ASP A 119 11.70 -1.55 18.23
N GLN A 120 11.06 -1.04 19.29
CA GLN A 120 9.98 -1.76 19.96
C GLN A 120 8.81 -1.98 19.02
N VAL A 121 8.34 -0.92 18.33
CA VAL A 121 7.24 -1.02 17.36
C VAL A 121 7.59 -1.99 16.23
N ALA A 122 8.80 -1.91 15.69
CA ALA A 122 9.26 -2.83 14.65
C ALA A 122 9.26 -4.29 15.13
N SER A 123 9.67 -4.54 16.37
CA SER A 123 9.64 -5.87 16.99
C SER A 123 8.21 -6.38 17.16
N ASP A 124 7.31 -5.55 17.68
CA ASP A 124 5.91 -5.91 17.92
C ASP A 124 5.17 -6.19 16.59
N VAL A 125 5.41 -5.37 15.55
CA VAL A 125 4.85 -5.61 14.20
C VAL A 125 5.39 -6.93 13.62
N ARG A 126 6.68 -7.22 13.76
CA ARG A 126 7.27 -8.48 13.29
C ARG A 126 6.73 -9.69 14.06
N ALA A 127 6.53 -9.55 15.36
CA ALA A 127 5.93 -10.61 16.18
C ALA A 127 4.47 -10.91 15.76
N HIS A 128 3.72 -9.86 15.36
CA HIS A 128 2.31 -10.00 14.97
C HIS A 128 2.12 -10.52 13.54
N PHE A 129 2.89 -10.00 12.57
CA PHE A 129 2.71 -10.30 11.14
C PHE A 129 3.69 -11.34 10.58
N GLY A 130 4.73 -11.69 11.33
CA GLY A 130 5.70 -12.72 10.94
C GLY A 130 6.39 -12.40 9.61
N ASP A 131 6.40 -13.39 8.73
CA ASP A 131 7.08 -13.33 7.42
C ASP A 131 6.45 -12.33 6.43
N LYS A 132 5.25 -11.82 6.71
CA LYS A 132 4.61 -10.79 5.89
C LYS A 132 5.34 -9.44 5.99
N VAL A 133 6.08 -9.19 7.08
CA VAL A 133 6.86 -7.96 7.23
C VAL A 133 8.12 -8.01 6.38
N LEU A 134 8.34 -6.98 5.56
CA LEU A 134 9.60 -6.86 4.82
C LEU A 134 10.78 -6.78 5.80
N ARG A 135 11.90 -7.39 5.42
CA ARG A 135 13.17 -7.25 6.16
C ARG A 135 13.65 -5.80 6.08
N THR A 136 13.51 -5.22 4.91
CA THR A 136 13.83 -3.84 4.62
C THR A 136 12.89 -2.90 5.37
N VAL A 137 13.43 -1.86 5.98
CA VAL A 137 12.67 -0.77 6.62
C VAL A 137 12.92 0.54 5.87
N ILE A 138 11.89 1.38 5.74
CA ILE A 138 12.02 2.71 5.15
C ILE A 138 12.34 3.71 6.27
N PRO A 139 13.53 4.33 6.27
CA PRO A 139 13.92 5.24 7.33
C PRO A 139 13.13 6.55 7.27
N ARG A 140 12.99 7.21 8.42
CA ARG A 140 12.57 8.61 8.48
C ARG A 140 13.61 9.46 7.73
N SER A 141 13.17 10.21 6.71
CA SER A 141 14.05 10.99 5.86
C SER A 141 13.36 12.24 5.35
N VAL A 142 13.98 13.39 5.59
CA VAL A 142 13.51 14.69 5.06
C VAL A 142 13.52 14.64 3.52
N LYS A 143 14.53 14.05 2.91
CA LYS A 143 14.66 13.92 1.45
C LYS A 143 13.48 13.16 0.82
N VAL A 144 12.99 12.10 1.48
CA VAL A 144 11.81 11.36 1.02
C VAL A 144 10.56 12.25 1.05
N SER A 145 10.45 13.12 2.05
CA SER A 145 9.32 14.06 2.17
C SER A 145 9.41 15.25 1.21
N GLU A 146 10.62 15.65 0.82
CA GLU A 146 10.85 16.75 -0.12
C GLU A 146 10.60 16.36 -1.58
N ALA A 147 11.00 15.16 -1.99
CA ALA A 147 10.96 14.71 -3.38
C ALA A 147 9.61 14.92 -4.09
N PRO A 148 8.44 14.61 -3.47
CA PRO A 148 7.14 14.88 -4.09
C PRO A 148 6.88 16.36 -4.38
N GLY A 149 7.43 17.28 -3.57
CA GLY A 149 7.34 18.73 -3.79
C GLY A 149 8.02 19.19 -5.09
N TYR A 150 8.94 18.38 -5.61
CA TYR A 150 9.62 18.60 -6.89
C TYR A 150 9.03 17.74 -8.02
N GLY A 151 7.96 17.00 -7.77
CA GLY A 151 7.37 16.08 -8.73
C GLY A 151 8.25 14.88 -9.06
N MET A 152 9.16 14.51 -8.15
CA MET A 152 10.16 13.45 -8.34
C MET A 152 9.95 12.32 -7.34
N THR A 153 10.40 11.13 -7.70
CA THR A 153 10.62 10.04 -6.74
C THR A 153 11.89 10.32 -5.93
N ILE A 154 12.02 9.70 -4.77
CA ILE A 154 13.28 9.80 -4.00
C ILE A 154 14.48 9.23 -4.77
N ILE A 155 14.24 8.27 -5.65
CA ILE A 155 15.27 7.63 -6.48
C ILE A 155 15.82 8.61 -7.51
N GLU A 156 14.97 9.51 -8.03
CA GLU A 156 15.36 10.56 -8.97
C GLU A 156 15.93 11.79 -8.23
N TYR A 157 15.30 12.17 -7.11
CA TYR A 157 15.64 13.36 -6.36
C TYR A 157 17.01 13.26 -5.66
N ASP A 158 17.26 12.14 -4.98
CA ASP A 158 18.52 11.86 -4.28
C ASP A 158 18.85 10.35 -4.30
N PRO A 159 19.35 9.84 -5.45
CA PRO A 159 19.57 8.40 -5.67
C PRO A 159 20.57 7.77 -4.69
N GLY A 160 21.50 8.55 -4.13
CA GLY A 160 22.49 8.11 -3.16
C GLY A 160 22.00 8.13 -1.72
N SER A 161 20.79 8.62 -1.46
CA SER A 161 20.26 8.71 -0.10
C SER A 161 19.90 7.33 0.47
N ARG A 162 19.94 7.22 1.81
CA ARG A 162 19.46 6.02 2.52
C ARG A 162 17.99 5.73 2.19
N GLY A 163 17.17 6.79 2.00
CA GLY A 163 15.78 6.64 1.61
C GLY A 163 15.64 5.96 0.25
N ALA A 164 16.36 6.44 -0.77
CA ALA A 164 16.35 5.87 -2.12
C ALA A 164 16.78 4.40 -2.11
N MET A 165 17.90 4.10 -1.44
CA MET A 165 18.41 2.73 -1.31
C MET A 165 17.38 1.81 -0.64
N SER A 166 16.75 2.26 0.46
CA SER A 166 15.74 1.46 1.16
C SER A 166 14.50 1.20 0.29
N TYR A 167 14.04 2.17 -0.49
CA TYR A 167 12.92 1.94 -1.42
C TYR A 167 13.29 0.94 -2.52
N LEU A 168 14.50 1.00 -3.06
CA LEU A 168 14.99 0.03 -4.04
C LEU A 168 15.09 -1.39 -3.45
N ASP A 169 15.58 -1.52 -2.23
CA ASP A 169 15.70 -2.82 -1.57
C ASP A 169 14.33 -3.39 -1.20
N ALA A 170 13.40 -2.56 -0.71
CA ALA A 170 12.02 -2.96 -0.45
C ALA A 170 11.31 -3.41 -1.75
N SER A 171 11.52 -2.70 -2.86
CA SER A 171 10.95 -3.07 -4.17
C SER A 171 11.48 -4.42 -4.67
N ARG A 172 12.78 -4.67 -4.52
CA ARG A 172 13.39 -5.97 -4.87
C ARG A 172 12.84 -7.10 -4.00
N GLU A 173 12.71 -6.86 -2.69
CA GLU A 173 12.16 -7.85 -1.77
C GLU A 173 10.70 -8.17 -2.12
N LEU A 174 9.90 -7.17 -2.44
CA LEU A 174 8.51 -7.34 -2.88
C LEU A 174 8.43 -8.16 -4.20
N ALA A 175 9.25 -7.82 -5.19
CA ALA A 175 9.29 -8.52 -6.47
C ALA A 175 9.65 -10.01 -6.31
N HIS A 176 10.61 -10.34 -5.44
CA HIS A 176 10.98 -11.74 -5.16
C HIS A 176 9.82 -12.53 -4.53
N ARG A 177 9.05 -11.93 -3.63
CA ARG A 177 7.87 -12.58 -3.02
C ARG A 177 6.79 -12.89 -4.04
N GLY A 178 6.55 -11.99 -5.00
CA GLY A 178 5.58 -12.19 -6.08
C GLY A 178 5.94 -13.39 -6.97
N VAL A 179 7.21 -13.60 -7.26
CA VAL A 179 7.68 -14.75 -8.06
C VAL A 179 7.52 -16.08 -7.31
N GLU A 180 7.82 -16.11 -6.01
CA GLU A 180 7.66 -17.32 -5.18
C GLU A 180 6.18 -17.70 -4.98
N GLY A 181 5.29 -16.69 -4.90
CA GLY A 181 3.84 -16.90 -4.77
C GLY A 181 3.18 -17.50 -6.03
N GLN A 182 3.70 -17.19 -7.21
CA GLN A 182 3.20 -17.72 -8.49
C GLN A 182 3.69 -19.15 -8.80
N SER A 183 4.67 -19.65 -8.06
CA SER A 183 5.26 -20.98 -8.24
C SER A 183 4.62 -22.06 -7.36
N ARG A 184 3.58 -21.73 -6.60
CA ARG A 184 2.80 -22.63 -5.74
C ARG A 184 1.38 -22.74 -6.23
#